data_c6aa53e371dc3da9ee5e7a14cad3aea0
#
_entry.id   c6aa53e371dc3da9ee5e7a14cad3aea0
#
_cell.length_a   1.000
_cell.length_b   1.000
_cell.length_c   1.000
_cell.angle_alpha   90.00
_cell.angle_beta   90.00
_cell.angle_gamma   90.00
#
_symmetry.space_group_name_H-M   'P 1'
#
loop_
_entity.id
_entity.type
_entity.pdbx_description
1 polymer ?
#
loop_
_entity_poly.entity_id
_entity_poly.type
_entity_poly.pdbx_seq_one_letter_code
_entity_poly.pdbx_strand_id
1 'polypeptide(L)' 'MLVSVSKEATECYGQAKKCADMAQIQSDPKRRQEYLEMQRRWQSLARSYEFSEQLEFLSNTEAKNKEARQIIDEPAA' A
#
# COMPACT_ATOMS: atom_id res chain seq x y z
N MET A 1 5.36 10.12 -13.93
CA MET A 1 5.29 9.69 -13.56
C MET A 1 5.06 9.24 -12.82
N LEU A 2 5.10 9.03 -12.72
CA LEU A 2 4.68 8.59 -12.20
C LEU A 2 4.68 8.16 -11.16
N VAL A 3 4.28 7.72 -10.96
CA VAL A 3 3.94 7.27 -9.79
C VAL A 3 4.85 6.44 -9.20
N SER A 4 5.53 6.85 -8.33
CA SER A 4 6.38 6.06 -7.62
C SER A 4 5.61 5.32 -6.63
N VAL A 5 5.81 4.08 -6.60
CA VAL A 5 5.42 3.27 -5.49
C VAL A 5 6.15 3.82 -4.30
N SER A 6 5.48 3.94 -3.18
CA SER A 6 6.12 4.48 -2.02
C SER A 6 7.28 3.61 -1.60
N LYS A 7 8.20 4.23 -0.93
CA LYS A 7 9.33 3.50 -0.37
C LYS A 7 8.84 2.42 0.58
N GLU A 8 7.82 2.74 1.36
CA GLU A 8 7.26 1.79 2.30
C GLU A 8 6.66 0.59 1.59
N ALA A 9 5.91 0.83 0.52
CA ALA A 9 5.33 -0.28 -0.22
C ALA A 9 6.42 -1.15 -0.83
N THR A 10 7.44 -0.53 -1.38
CA THR A 10 8.53 -1.27 -1.97
C THR A 10 9.23 -2.15 -0.93
N GLU A 11 9.43 -1.60 0.26
CA GLU A 11 10.05 -2.36 1.32
C GLU A 11 9.18 -3.51 1.75
N CYS A 12 7.87 -3.30 1.82
CA CYS A 12 6.96 -4.37 2.19
C CYS A 12 6.97 -5.49 1.16
N TYR A 13 6.99 -5.14 -0.12
CA TYR A 13 7.09 -6.16 -1.15
C TYR A 13 8.41 -6.92 -1.06
N GLY A 14 9.48 -6.21 -0.72
CA GLY A 14 10.77 -6.86 -0.51
C GLY A 14 10.73 -7.85 0.62
N GLN A 15 10.08 -7.49 1.72
CA GLN A 15 9.94 -8.41 2.83
C GLN A 15 9.06 -9.60 2.45
N ALA A 16 8.00 -9.36 1.69
CA ALA A 16 7.16 -10.44 1.23
C ALA A 16 7.96 -11.44 0.40
N LYS A 17 8.83 -10.93 -0.46
CA LYS A 17 9.65 -11.81 -1.28
C LYS A 17 10.60 -12.63 -0.42
N LYS A 18 11.20 -12.00 0.58
CA LYS A 18 12.06 -12.73 1.50
C LYS A 18 11.32 -13.84 2.19
N CYS A 19 10.09 -13.57 2.61
CA CYS A 19 9.31 -14.61 3.26
C CYS A 19 8.99 -15.74 2.29
N ALA A 20 8.67 -15.41 1.06
CA ALA A 20 8.40 -16.42 0.06
C ALA A 20 9.63 -17.29 -0.17
N ASP A 21 10.80 -16.65 -0.26
CA ASP A 21 12.04 -17.39 -0.45
C ASP A 21 12.31 -18.32 0.74
N MET A 22 12.10 -17.79 1.94
CA MET A 22 12.31 -18.60 3.13
C MET A 22 11.32 -19.75 3.18
N ALA A 23 10.09 -19.53 2.73
CA ALA A 23 9.12 -20.62 2.71
C ALA A 23 9.59 -21.76 1.81
N GLN A 24 10.22 -21.41 0.70
CA GLN A 24 10.64 -22.43 -0.25
C GLN A 24 11.71 -23.34 0.30
N ILE A 25 12.56 -22.82 1.16
CA ILE A 25 13.66 -23.62 1.68
C ILE A 25 13.31 -24.32 2.98
N GLN A 26 12.12 -24.09 3.51
CA GLN A 26 11.70 -24.79 4.71
C GLN A 26 11.18 -26.16 4.37
N SER A 27 11.73 -27.19 5.02
CA SER A 27 11.20 -28.52 4.82
C SER A 27 10.07 -28.82 5.79
N ASP A 28 9.97 -28.06 6.86
CA ASP A 28 8.90 -28.24 7.84
C ASP A 28 7.64 -27.56 7.33
N PRO A 29 6.55 -28.32 7.14
CA PRO A 29 5.33 -27.71 6.60
C PRO A 29 4.79 -26.60 7.48
N LYS A 30 4.94 -26.73 8.80
CA LYS A 30 4.43 -25.71 9.69
C LYS A 30 5.19 -24.40 9.52
N ARG A 31 6.51 -24.49 9.43
CA ARG A 31 7.31 -23.29 9.24
C ARG A 31 7.06 -22.67 7.87
N ARG A 32 6.91 -23.52 6.88
CA ARG A 32 6.59 -23.03 5.54
C ARG A 32 5.29 -22.22 5.58
N GLN A 33 4.31 -22.77 6.28
CA GLN A 33 3.02 -22.09 6.36
C GLN A 33 3.16 -20.75 7.07
N GLU A 34 3.97 -20.69 8.10
CA GLU A 34 4.19 -19.45 8.82
C GLU A 34 4.81 -18.39 7.91
N TYR A 35 5.79 -18.78 7.11
CA TYR A 35 6.42 -17.83 6.20
C TYR A 35 5.44 -17.39 5.12
N LEU A 36 4.60 -18.28 4.66
CA LEU A 36 3.61 -17.91 3.65
C LEU A 36 2.60 -16.93 4.22
N GLU A 37 2.24 -17.11 5.49
CA GLU A 37 1.34 -16.16 6.13
C GLU A 37 2.00 -14.81 6.29
N MET A 38 3.28 -14.81 6.65
CA MET A 38 4.00 -13.55 6.75
C MET A 38 4.09 -12.86 5.40
N GLN A 39 4.31 -13.64 4.34
CA GLN A 39 4.32 -13.09 3.01
C GLN A 39 3.02 -12.38 2.70
N ARG A 40 1.90 -13.00 3.03
CA ARG A 40 0.60 -12.40 2.79
C ARG A 40 0.44 -11.11 3.56
N ARG A 41 0.89 -11.11 4.81
CA ARG A 41 0.78 -9.89 5.62
C ARG A 41 1.58 -8.75 5.02
N TRP A 42 2.80 -9.06 4.58
CA TRP A 42 3.61 -8.02 3.96
C TRP A 42 2.99 -7.52 2.67
N GLN A 43 2.44 -8.42 1.88
CA GLN A 43 1.77 -8.01 0.65
C GLN A 43 0.55 -7.15 0.93
N SER A 44 -0.19 -7.53 1.95
CA SER A 44 -1.37 -6.77 2.34
C SER A 44 -0.98 -5.37 2.78
N LEU A 45 0.08 -5.28 3.55
CA LEU A 45 0.57 -3.99 4.02
C LEU A 45 1.07 -3.14 2.85
N ALA A 46 1.76 -3.77 1.92
CA ALA A 46 2.23 -3.05 0.75
C ALA A 46 1.07 -2.46 -0.04
N ARG A 47 0.02 -3.23 -0.20
CA ARG A 47 -1.15 -2.74 -0.91
C ARG A 47 -1.81 -1.59 -0.16
N SER A 48 -1.80 -1.66 1.16
CA SER A 48 -2.34 -0.58 1.96
C SER A 48 -1.57 0.70 1.74
N TYR A 49 -0.26 0.60 1.70
CA TYR A 49 0.55 1.78 1.44
C TYR A 49 0.29 2.33 0.05
N GLU A 50 0.21 1.45 -0.94
CA GLU A 50 -0.09 1.89 -2.30
C GLU A 50 -1.43 2.58 -2.36
N PHE A 51 -2.41 1.99 -1.71
CA PHE A 51 -3.74 2.54 -1.70
C PHE A 51 -3.76 3.90 -1.02
N SER A 52 -3.08 4.01 0.11
CA SER A 52 -2.99 5.27 0.81
C SER A 52 -2.35 6.35 -0.06
N GLU A 53 -1.33 5.99 -0.79
CA GLU A 53 -0.67 6.95 -1.64
C GLU A 53 -1.57 7.39 -2.78
N GLN A 54 -2.29 6.45 -3.34
CA GLN A 54 -3.24 6.79 -4.37
C GLN A 54 -4.30 7.73 -3.83
N LEU A 55 -4.78 7.44 -2.63
CA LEU A 55 -5.76 8.30 -2.01
C LEU A 55 -5.21 9.68 -1.74
N GLU A 56 -3.96 9.74 -1.29
CA GLU A 56 -3.33 11.02 -1.05
C GLU A 56 -3.19 11.82 -2.32
N PHE A 57 -2.77 11.15 -3.38
CA PHE A 57 -2.62 11.81 -4.65
C PHE A 57 -3.97 12.35 -5.13
N LEU A 58 -4.99 11.52 -5.06
CA LEU A 58 -6.31 11.93 -5.46
C LEU A 58 -6.85 13.02 -4.55
N SER A 59 -6.60 12.91 -3.26
CA SER A 59 -7.03 13.92 -2.32
C SER A 59 -6.40 15.26 -2.60
N ASN A 60 -5.12 15.26 -2.92
CA ASN A 60 -4.45 16.51 -3.22
C ASN A 60 -5.03 17.15 -4.45
N THR A 61 -5.30 16.35 -5.46
CA THR A 61 -5.90 16.85 -6.68
C THR A 61 -7.30 17.36 -6.39
N GLU A 62 -8.05 16.58 -5.64
CA GLU A 62 -9.40 16.97 -5.28
C GLU A 62 -9.45 18.11 -4.30
N ALA A 63 -8.45 18.20 -3.46
CA ALA A 63 -8.42 19.30 -2.50
C ALA A 63 -8.36 20.62 -3.22
N LYS A 64 -7.60 20.70 -4.28
CA LYS A 64 -7.57 21.93 -5.06
C LYS A 64 -8.91 22.21 -5.69
N ASN A 65 -9.51 21.17 -6.23
CA ASN A 65 -10.83 21.33 -6.82
C ASN A 65 -11.86 21.66 -5.76
N LYS A 66 -11.70 21.05 -4.60
CA LYS A 66 -12.63 21.27 -3.52
C LYS A 66 -12.56 22.67 -2.97
N GLU A 67 -11.38 23.20 -2.90
CA GLU A 67 -11.25 24.57 -2.43
C GLU A 67 -12.00 25.52 -3.34
N ALA A 68 -11.83 25.31 -4.63
CA ALA A 68 -12.57 26.12 -5.58
C ALA A 68 -14.06 25.90 -5.42
N ARG A 69 -14.44 24.67 -5.16
CA ARG A 69 -15.83 24.34 -5.02
C ARG A 69 -16.41 24.84 -3.72
N GLN A 70 -15.63 24.76 -2.67
CA GLN A 70 -16.09 25.22 -1.38
C GLN A 70 -16.42 26.69 -1.39
N ILE A 71 -15.65 27.43 -2.14
CA ILE A 71 -15.95 28.84 -2.29
C ILE A 71 -17.31 29.01 -2.89
N ILE A 72 -17.74 28.08 -3.72
CA ILE A 72 -19.03 28.15 -4.37
C ILE A 72 -20.10 27.53 -3.49
N ASP A 73 -19.80 26.36 -2.92
CA ASP A 73 -20.81 25.60 -2.21
C ASP A 73 -21.12 26.15 -0.83
N GLU A 74 -20.10 26.62 -0.16
CA GLU A 74 -20.30 27.06 1.20
C GLU A 74 -21.30 28.18 1.34
N PRO A 75 -21.23 29.19 0.52
CA PRO A 75 -22.25 30.21 0.63
C PRO A 75 -23.63 29.67 0.40
N ALA A 76 -23.68 28.59 -0.38
CA ALA A 76 -24.98 28.01 -0.65
C ALA A 76 -25.49 27.23 0.54
N ALA A 77 -24.58 26.78 1.35
CA ALA A 77 -25.00 26.09 2.55
C ALA A 77 -25.41 27.11 3.58
#